data_489d81fcd35b6f31a7b0dffa7dcf7cca
#
_entry.id   489d81fcd35b6f31a7b0dffa7dcf7cca
#
_cell.length_a   1.000
_cell.length_b   1.000
_cell.length_c   1.000
_cell.angle_alpha   90.00
_cell.angle_beta   90.00
_cell.angle_gamma   90.00
#
_symmetry.space_group_name_H-M   'P 1'
#
loop_
_entity.id
_entity.type
_entity.pdbx_description
1 polymer ?
#
loop_
_entity_poly.entity_id
_entity_poly.type
_entity_poly.pdbx_seq_one_letter_code
_entity_poly.pdbx_strand_id
1 'polypeptide(L)'
;REYNVKRWLSEYDFKAVQNGEVILTEMNNDRPVGMNGLVMNTRRDIFNNRNVRLALSYAYDHEWINKTIYQNAYVRTDSYFDNSPLASSGLPSKEELELLNVWKDQIPAEVFTETFIPPVTDGSGNDRKNLLKAKKILEKEGWFVENGKLIKDGKEFKFEFLIVSPSDEKIAL
;
A
#
# COMPACT_ATOMS: atom_id res chain seq x y z
N ARG A 1 17.48 12.74 17.64
CA ARG A 1 16.47 12.58 16.59
C ARG A 1 15.73 11.28 16.81
N GLU A 2 14.40 11.33 16.96
CA GLU A 2 13.57 10.14 17.11
C GLU A 2 13.08 9.70 15.72
N TYR A 3 13.16 8.40 15.47
CA TYR A 3 12.69 7.78 14.22
C TYR A 3 11.53 6.82 14.47
N ASN A 4 11.27 6.49 15.72
CA ASN A 4 10.18 5.61 16.08
C ASN A 4 8.92 6.44 16.35
N VAL A 5 8.00 6.42 15.42
CA VAL A 5 6.75 7.18 15.48
C VAL A 5 5.94 6.85 16.72
N LYS A 6 5.85 5.57 17.11
CA LYS A 6 5.12 5.17 18.30
C LYS A 6 5.71 5.81 19.55
N ARG A 7 7.04 5.80 19.70
CA ARG A 7 7.72 6.47 20.82
C ARG A 7 7.48 7.97 20.80
N TRP A 8 7.62 8.61 19.64
CA TRP A 8 7.34 10.03 19.47
C TRP A 8 5.95 10.42 19.96
N LEU A 9 4.94 9.63 19.65
CA LEU A 9 3.54 9.95 19.99
C LEU A 9 3.14 9.55 21.42
N SER A 10 3.85 8.62 22.07
CA SER A 10 3.42 8.06 23.36
C SER A 10 4.40 8.17 24.51
N GLU A 11 5.69 8.43 24.25
CA GLU A 11 6.72 8.37 25.30
C GLU A 11 7.37 9.74 25.59
N TYR A 12 7.04 10.77 24.82
CA TYR A 12 7.61 12.11 25.00
C TYR A 12 6.70 13.02 25.85
N ASP A 13 6.15 12.48 26.95
CA ASP A 13 5.39 13.22 27.97
C ASP A 13 6.07 13.16 29.34
N PHE A 14 7.38 13.41 29.39
CA PHE A 14 8.13 13.42 30.62
C PHE A 14 8.36 14.86 31.15
N LYS A 15 8.76 14.97 32.40
CA LYS A 15 8.84 16.24 33.12
C LYS A 15 9.57 17.37 32.38
N ALA A 16 10.68 17.06 31.71
CA ALA A 16 11.46 18.08 30.99
C ALA A 16 10.71 18.62 29.76
N VAL A 17 9.88 17.81 29.13
CA VAL A 17 8.97 18.26 28.03
C VAL A 17 7.86 19.13 28.62
N GLN A 18 7.22 18.68 29.69
CA GLN A 18 6.14 19.42 30.35
C GLN A 18 6.63 20.78 30.91
N ASN A 19 7.86 20.86 31.37
CA ASN A 19 8.47 22.09 31.89
C ASN A 19 9.04 23.00 30.76
N GLY A 20 9.02 22.58 29.51
CA GLY A 20 9.59 23.34 28.40
C GLY A 20 11.12 23.30 28.29
N GLU A 21 11.79 22.46 29.07
CA GLU A 21 13.25 22.24 29.01
C GLU A 21 13.63 21.44 27.74
N VAL A 22 12.72 20.64 27.24
CA VAL A 22 12.82 19.91 25.96
C VAL A 22 11.66 20.32 25.06
N ILE A 23 11.97 20.81 23.86
CA ILE A 23 11.00 21.24 22.87
C ILE A 23 10.88 20.16 21.79
N LEU A 24 9.69 19.67 21.56
CA LEU A 24 9.39 18.76 20.46
C LEU A 24 9.11 19.59 19.20
N THR A 25 9.83 19.28 18.13
CA THR A 25 9.69 20.01 16.86
C THR A 25 9.61 19.02 15.70
N GLU A 26 8.59 19.16 14.87
CA GLU A 26 8.47 18.49 13.58
C GLU A 26 9.03 19.41 12.50
N MET A 27 9.90 18.85 11.67
CA MET A 27 10.49 19.57 10.54
C MET A 27 10.15 18.88 9.25
N ASN A 28 9.39 19.57 8.40
CA ASN A 28 9.11 19.09 7.04
C ASN A 28 10.41 19.11 6.21
N ASN A 29 10.46 18.21 5.27
CA ASN A 29 11.54 18.15 4.30
C ASN A 29 11.00 17.68 2.95
N ASP A 30 11.64 18.11 1.85
CA ASP A 30 11.24 17.80 0.47
C ASP A 30 12.09 16.65 -0.10
N ARG A 31 12.52 15.73 0.73
CA ARG A 31 13.27 14.55 0.28
C ARG A 31 12.31 13.49 -0.22
N PRO A 32 12.61 12.84 -1.34
CA PRO A 32 11.82 11.71 -1.80
C PRO A 32 11.67 10.65 -0.69
N VAL A 33 10.45 10.20 -0.48
CA VAL A 33 10.15 9.15 0.49
C VAL A 33 10.25 7.81 -0.21
N GLY A 34 10.97 6.85 0.39
CA GLY A 34 11.01 5.48 -0.08
C GLY A 34 9.66 4.78 0.11
N MET A 35 9.34 3.86 -0.78
CA MET A 35 8.13 3.06 -0.69
C MET A 35 8.36 1.85 0.21
N ASN A 36 7.58 1.73 1.29
CA ASN A 36 7.45 0.52 2.08
C ASN A 36 6.16 -0.20 1.67
N GLY A 37 6.25 -1.50 1.39
CA GLY A 37 5.07 -2.25 0.97
C GLY A 37 5.31 -3.75 0.89
N LEU A 38 4.22 -4.49 0.73
CA LEU A 38 4.25 -5.93 0.49
C LEU A 38 4.57 -6.19 -0.99
N VAL A 39 5.82 -6.46 -1.30
CA VAL A 39 6.29 -6.67 -2.67
C VAL A 39 5.91 -8.07 -3.15
N MET A 40 5.07 -8.15 -4.18
CA MET A 40 4.62 -9.41 -4.78
C MET A 40 5.63 -9.91 -5.81
N ASN A 41 6.17 -11.12 -5.61
CA ASN A 41 7.08 -11.73 -6.57
C ASN A 41 6.32 -12.21 -7.81
N THR A 42 6.30 -11.39 -8.86
CA THR A 42 5.58 -11.67 -10.11
C THR A 42 6.13 -12.85 -10.93
N ARG A 43 7.25 -13.43 -10.54
CA ARG A 43 7.76 -14.70 -11.10
C ARG A 43 7.06 -15.94 -10.54
N ARG A 44 6.29 -15.77 -9.45
CA ARG A 44 5.41 -16.81 -8.92
C ARG A 44 4.08 -16.77 -9.65
N ASP A 45 3.58 -17.91 -10.11
CA ASP A 45 2.33 -18.05 -10.88
C ASP A 45 1.15 -17.33 -10.23
N ILE A 46 1.03 -17.45 -8.89
CA ILE A 46 -0.04 -16.82 -8.12
C ILE A 46 -0.05 -15.28 -8.24
N PHE A 47 1.12 -14.65 -8.43
CA PHE A 47 1.26 -13.20 -8.51
C PHE A 47 1.54 -12.68 -9.93
N ASN A 48 1.68 -13.56 -10.91
CA ASN A 48 1.90 -13.16 -12.29
C ASN A 48 0.72 -12.37 -12.84
N ASN A 49 -0.50 -12.78 -12.50
CA ASN A 49 -1.72 -12.11 -12.93
C ASN A 49 -1.92 -10.76 -12.20
N ARG A 50 -2.04 -9.66 -12.97
CA ARG A 50 -2.26 -8.30 -12.45
C ARG A 50 -3.55 -8.20 -11.61
N ASN A 51 -4.63 -8.86 -12.03
CA ASN A 51 -5.91 -8.80 -11.34
C ASN A 51 -5.87 -9.48 -9.97
N VAL A 52 -5.08 -10.55 -9.83
CA VAL A 52 -4.85 -11.18 -8.52
C VAL A 52 -4.15 -10.19 -7.57
N ARG A 53 -3.13 -9.47 -8.07
CA ARG A 53 -2.46 -8.44 -7.26
C ARG A 53 -3.39 -7.28 -6.90
N LEU A 54 -4.24 -6.87 -7.84
CA LEU A 54 -5.26 -5.84 -7.58
C LEU A 54 -6.27 -6.30 -6.52
N ALA A 55 -6.72 -7.56 -6.59
CA ALA A 55 -7.61 -8.12 -5.56
C ALA A 55 -6.98 -8.08 -4.17
N LEU A 56 -5.71 -8.43 -4.05
CA LEU A 56 -4.99 -8.33 -2.78
C LEU A 56 -4.85 -6.88 -2.30
N SER A 57 -4.70 -5.91 -3.22
CA SER A 57 -4.68 -4.49 -2.86
C SER A 57 -6.03 -4.01 -2.31
N TYR A 58 -7.16 -4.55 -2.77
CA TYR A 58 -8.48 -4.29 -2.19
C TYR A 58 -8.68 -4.95 -0.82
N ALA A 59 -8.02 -6.09 -0.58
CA ALA A 59 -8.11 -6.78 0.70
C ALA A 59 -7.19 -6.19 1.78
N TYR A 60 -6.22 -5.37 1.39
CA TYR A 60 -5.26 -4.75 2.30
C TYR A 60 -5.85 -3.49 2.94
N ASP A 61 -6.11 -3.53 4.23
CA ASP A 61 -6.69 -2.40 4.98
C ASP A 61 -5.59 -1.48 5.54
N HIS A 62 -5.05 -0.62 4.67
CA HIS A 62 -4.04 0.38 5.06
C HIS A 62 -4.56 1.33 6.14
N GLU A 63 -5.80 1.78 6.03
CA GLU A 63 -6.41 2.74 6.93
C GLU A 63 -6.51 2.18 8.34
N TRP A 64 -6.90 0.92 8.48
CA TRP A 64 -6.93 0.24 9.78
C TRP A 64 -5.52 0.06 10.38
N ILE A 65 -4.56 -0.38 9.56
CA ILE A 65 -3.16 -0.54 9.97
C ILE A 65 -2.59 0.80 10.43
N ASN A 66 -2.78 1.85 9.64
CA ASN A 66 -2.30 3.19 9.96
C ASN A 66 -2.90 3.70 11.27
N LYS A 67 -4.22 3.56 11.44
CA LYS A 67 -4.92 3.96 12.65
C LYS A 67 -4.50 3.14 13.88
N THR A 68 -4.44 1.82 13.76
CA THR A 68 -4.30 0.91 14.92
C THR A 68 -2.85 0.67 15.31
N ILE A 69 -1.96 0.54 14.32
CA ILE A 69 -0.55 0.23 14.55
C ILE A 69 0.30 1.49 14.56
N TYR A 70 0.03 2.42 13.66
CA TYR A 70 0.85 3.61 13.44
C TYR A 70 0.24 4.92 13.93
N GLN A 71 -0.93 4.88 14.61
CA GLN A 71 -1.59 6.06 15.20
C GLN A 71 -1.81 7.20 14.19
N ASN A 72 -2.15 6.86 12.95
CA ASN A 72 -2.33 7.77 11.80
C ASN A 72 -1.07 8.57 11.41
N ALA A 73 0.10 8.08 11.71
CA ALA A 73 1.35 8.80 11.45
C ALA A 73 1.87 8.70 10.02
N TYR A 74 1.26 7.85 9.19
CA TYR A 74 1.70 7.65 7.82
C TYR A 74 0.62 8.04 6.81
N VAL A 75 1.07 8.43 5.64
CA VAL A 75 0.24 8.60 4.44
C VAL A 75 0.53 7.43 3.50
N ARG A 76 -0.51 6.91 2.85
CA ARG A 76 -0.33 5.85 1.86
C ARG A 76 0.39 6.39 0.64
N THR A 77 1.49 5.77 0.28
CA THR A 77 2.30 6.13 -0.89
C THR A 77 1.55 5.72 -2.16
N ASP A 78 1.43 6.62 -3.13
CA ASP A 78 0.84 6.39 -4.44
C ASP A 78 1.81 6.63 -5.60
N SER A 79 3.01 7.14 -5.29
CA SER A 79 4.11 7.34 -6.24
C SER A 79 5.42 6.77 -5.71
N TYR A 80 6.32 6.34 -6.61
CA TYR A 80 7.66 5.87 -6.25
C TYR A 80 8.57 6.97 -5.69
N PHE A 81 8.31 8.22 -6.05
CA PHE A 81 9.11 9.39 -5.66
C PHE A 81 8.30 10.36 -4.80
N ASP A 82 7.41 9.82 -3.99
CA ASP A 82 6.53 10.60 -3.14
C ASP A 82 7.29 11.64 -2.30
N ASN A 83 6.62 12.73 -1.92
CA ASN A 83 7.21 13.88 -1.25
C ASN A 83 8.34 14.57 -2.04
N SER A 84 8.28 14.55 -3.35
CA SER A 84 9.26 15.25 -4.20
C SER A 84 8.64 15.74 -5.51
N PRO A 85 9.31 16.66 -6.23
CA PRO A 85 8.88 17.10 -7.55
C PRO A 85 8.84 16.00 -8.62
N LEU A 86 9.42 14.83 -8.32
CA LEU A 86 9.39 13.66 -9.21
C LEU A 86 8.20 12.73 -8.93
N ALA A 87 7.37 13.03 -7.92
CA ALA A 87 6.16 12.27 -7.66
C ALA A 87 5.18 12.42 -8.82
N SER A 88 4.65 11.29 -9.30
CA SER A 88 3.58 11.32 -10.29
C SER A 88 2.30 11.87 -9.66
N SER A 89 1.61 12.75 -10.34
CA SER A 89 0.34 13.30 -9.90
C SER A 89 -0.61 13.50 -11.09
N GLY A 90 -1.84 13.05 -10.96
CA GLY A 90 -2.83 13.22 -12.02
C GLY A 90 -2.53 12.42 -13.29
N LEU A 91 -2.98 12.93 -14.42
CA LEU A 91 -2.68 12.38 -15.75
C LEU A 91 -1.32 12.91 -16.25
N PRO A 92 -0.67 12.17 -17.17
CA PRO A 92 0.59 12.63 -17.75
C PRO A 92 0.50 14.03 -18.36
N SER A 93 1.51 14.85 -18.11
CA SER A 93 1.68 16.17 -18.73
C SER A 93 1.85 16.05 -20.25
N LYS A 94 1.80 17.18 -20.94
CA LYS A 94 2.01 17.20 -22.39
C LYS A 94 3.40 16.68 -22.77
N GLU A 95 4.40 17.05 -22.01
CA GLU A 95 5.80 16.64 -22.20
C GLU A 95 5.99 15.16 -21.93
N GLU A 96 5.34 14.62 -20.89
CA GLU A 96 5.35 13.19 -20.59
C GLU A 96 4.63 12.39 -21.69
N LEU A 97 3.51 12.91 -22.23
CA LEU A 97 2.79 12.27 -23.32
C LEU A 97 3.63 12.17 -24.60
N GLU A 98 4.50 13.14 -24.88
CA GLU A 98 5.42 13.06 -26.03
C GLU A 98 6.33 11.84 -25.93
N LEU A 99 6.80 11.50 -24.72
CA LEU A 99 7.61 10.30 -24.47
C LEU A 99 6.78 9.02 -24.42
N LEU A 100 5.67 9.03 -23.72
CA LEU A 100 4.82 7.87 -23.50
C LEU A 100 4.14 7.38 -24.79
N ASN A 101 3.76 8.28 -25.69
CA ASN A 101 3.08 7.93 -26.93
C ASN A 101 3.92 7.03 -27.85
N VAL A 102 5.25 7.11 -27.77
CA VAL A 102 6.16 6.20 -28.49
C VAL A 102 5.95 4.73 -28.09
N TRP A 103 5.50 4.52 -26.86
CA TRP A 103 5.33 3.19 -26.26
C TRP A 103 3.85 2.83 -26.01
N LYS A 104 2.92 3.59 -26.60
CA LYS A 104 1.48 3.48 -26.34
C LYS A 104 0.93 2.05 -26.43
N ASP A 105 1.42 1.27 -27.38
CA ASP A 105 0.97 -0.11 -27.59
C ASP A 105 1.61 -1.13 -26.63
N GLN A 106 2.59 -0.70 -25.80
CA GLN A 106 3.33 -1.56 -24.89
C GLN A 106 3.04 -1.24 -23.41
N ILE A 107 2.38 -0.13 -23.13
CA ILE A 107 2.01 0.29 -21.77
C ILE A 107 0.48 0.24 -21.60
N PRO A 108 0.00 -0.02 -20.37
CA PRO A 108 -1.44 -0.08 -20.12
C PRO A 108 -2.14 1.23 -20.50
N ALA A 109 -3.31 1.11 -21.14
CA ALA A 109 -4.09 2.27 -21.61
C ALA A 109 -4.51 3.19 -20.46
N GLU A 110 -4.68 2.66 -19.26
CA GLU A 110 -5.03 3.39 -18.04
C GLU A 110 -4.00 4.50 -17.70
N VAL A 111 -2.73 4.32 -18.09
CA VAL A 111 -1.70 5.35 -17.91
C VAL A 111 -2.08 6.68 -18.57
N PHE A 112 -2.85 6.63 -19.66
CA PHE A 112 -3.27 7.81 -20.43
C PHE A 112 -4.62 8.36 -20.01
N THR A 113 -5.42 7.60 -19.27
CA THR A 113 -6.83 7.89 -19.04
C THR A 113 -7.24 7.98 -17.58
N GLU A 114 -6.44 7.44 -16.68
CA GLU A 114 -6.79 7.32 -15.27
C GLU A 114 -5.62 7.75 -14.36
N THR A 115 -5.92 8.52 -13.34
CA THR A 115 -4.96 8.76 -12.25
C THR A 115 -4.88 7.51 -11.39
N PHE A 116 -3.67 7.03 -11.12
CA PHE A 116 -3.51 5.91 -10.18
C PHE A 116 -3.87 6.34 -8.76
N ILE A 117 -4.86 5.68 -8.19
CA ILE A 117 -5.27 5.85 -6.79
C ILE A 117 -5.34 4.46 -6.17
N PRO A 118 -4.55 4.18 -5.11
CA PRO A 118 -4.63 2.90 -4.41
C PRO A 118 -6.02 2.74 -3.77
N PRO A 119 -6.56 1.50 -3.67
CA PRO A 119 -7.84 1.27 -3.02
C PRO A 119 -7.85 1.80 -1.60
N VAL A 120 -8.86 2.59 -1.25
CA VAL A 120 -9.09 3.10 0.11
C VAL A 120 -10.13 2.22 0.79
N THR A 121 -9.92 1.91 2.09
CA THR A 121 -10.84 1.14 2.92
C THR A 121 -11.58 2.03 3.91
N ASP A 122 -12.53 1.45 4.62
CA ASP A 122 -13.25 2.15 5.70
C ASP A 122 -12.49 2.17 7.04
N GLY A 123 -11.32 1.54 7.09
CA GLY A 123 -10.47 1.46 8.29
C GLY A 123 -11.06 0.63 9.43
N SER A 124 -11.98 -0.29 9.12
CA SER A 124 -12.62 -1.15 10.11
C SER A 124 -11.83 -2.42 10.43
N GLY A 125 -10.83 -2.76 9.62
CA GLY A 125 -10.16 -4.07 9.64
C GLY A 125 -10.97 -5.19 8.95
N ASN A 126 -12.17 -4.86 8.43
CA ASN A 126 -13.03 -5.80 7.74
C ASN A 126 -13.97 -5.09 6.75
N ASP A 127 -13.39 -4.32 5.83
CA ASP A 127 -14.16 -3.62 4.79
C ASP A 127 -14.83 -4.62 3.83
N ARG A 128 -16.08 -4.93 4.13
CA ARG A 128 -16.89 -5.88 3.33
C ARG A 128 -17.02 -5.47 1.87
N LYS A 129 -17.08 -4.17 1.59
CA LYS A 129 -17.23 -3.65 0.22
C LYS A 129 -15.99 -3.97 -0.61
N ASN A 130 -14.80 -3.69 -0.08
CA ASN A 130 -13.55 -3.98 -0.74
C ASN A 130 -13.25 -5.48 -0.79
N LEU A 131 -13.55 -6.22 0.27
CA LEU A 131 -13.43 -7.68 0.28
C LEU A 131 -14.33 -8.36 -0.77
N LEU A 132 -15.57 -7.86 -0.97
CA LEU A 132 -16.44 -8.34 -2.05
C LEU A 132 -15.91 -7.99 -3.44
N LYS A 133 -15.28 -6.83 -3.63
CA LYS A 133 -14.61 -6.49 -4.88
C LYS A 133 -13.43 -7.43 -5.13
N ALA A 134 -12.58 -7.64 -4.14
CA ALA A 134 -11.45 -8.56 -4.21
C ALA A 134 -11.92 -9.96 -4.62
N LYS A 135 -12.94 -10.48 -3.94
CA LYS A 135 -13.55 -11.77 -4.25
C LYS A 135 -14.02 -11.86 -5.70
N LYS A 136 -14.80 -10.87 -6.18
CA LYS A 136 -15.31 -10.84 -7.56
C LYS A 136 -14.18 -10.81 -8.60
N ILE A 137 -13.09 -10.11 -8.32
CA ILE A 137 -11.92 -10.08 -9.20
C ILE A 137 -11.29 -11.48 -9.23
N LEU A 138 -11.08 -12.10 -8.08
CA LEU A 138 -10.50 -13.45 -7.98
C LEU A 138 -11.38 -14.50 -8.66
N GLU A 139 -12.71 -14.43 -8.52
CA GLU A 139 -13.65 -15.32 -9.21
C GLU A 139 -13.56 -15.21 -10.75
N LYS A 140 -13.39 -13.99 -11.28
CA LYS A 140 -13.16 -13.79 -12.72
C LYS A 140 -11.85 -14.40 -13.21
N GLU A 141 -10.86 -14.51 -12.33
CA GLU A 141 -9.58 -15.15 -12.62
C GLU A 141 -9.58 -16.66 -12.33
N GLY A 142 -10.75 -17.23 -12.03
CA GLY A 142 -10.92 -18.67 -11.81
C GLY A 142 -10.63 -19.14 -10.38
N TRP A 143 -10.54 -18.24 -9.41
CA TRP A 143 -10.37 -18.57 -8.00
C TRP A 143 -11.73 -18.64 -7.31
N PHE A 144 -12.11 -19.80 -6.80
CA PHE A 144 -13.38 -20.01 -6.11
C PHE A 144 -13.19 -20.54 -4.72
N VAL A 145 -14.15 -20.26 -3.82
CA VAL A 145 -14.13 -20.79 -2.46
C VAL A 145 -14.69 -22.22 -2.45
N GLU A 146 -13.84 -23.16 -2.08
CA GLU A 146 -14.17 -24.57 -1.91
C GLU A 146 -13.74 -25.01 -0.51
N ASN A 147 -14.68 -25.53 0.29
CA ASN A 147 -14.42 -25.97 1.67
C ASN A 147 -13.67 -24.92 2.54
N GLY A 148 -14.02 -23.64 2.40
CA GLY A 148 -13.41 -22.56 3.16
C GLY A 148 -12.03 -22.10 2.66
N LYS A 149 -11.55 -22.64 1.55
CA LYS A 149 -10.29 -22.28 0.91
C LYS A 149 -10.53 -21.73 -0.47
N LEU A 150 -9.65 -20.84 -0.92
CA LEU A 150 -9.68 -20.30 -2.27
C LEU A 150 -8.88 -21.23 -3.18
N ILE A 151 -9.54 -21.83 -4.19
CA ILE A 151 -9.00 -22.86 -5.05
C ILE A 151 -9.12 -22.45 -6.51
N LYS A 152 -8.10 -22.77 -7.31
CA LYS A 152 -8.10 -22.70 -8.76
C LYS A 152 -7.36 -23.92 -9.33
N ASP A 153 -7.99 -24.65 -10.26
CA ASP A 153 -7.41 -25.83 -10.91
C ASP A 153 -6.82 -26.84 -9.90
N GLY A 154 -7.53 -27.07 -8.78
CA GLY A 154 -7.11 -27.95 -7.69
C GLY A 154 -5.96 -27.42 -6.80
N LYS A 155 -5.47 -26.20 -7.05
CA LYS A 155 -4.41 -25.56 -6.27
C LYS A 155 -5.01 -24.55 -5.29
N GLU A 156 -4.56 -24.60 -4.03
CA GLU A 156 -4.94 -23.64 -3.01
C GLU A 156 -4.24 -22.28 -3.21
N PHE A 157 -4.94 -21.20 -2.98
CA PHE A 157 -4.38 -19.84 -2.93
C PHE A 157 -3.55 -19.69 -1.66
N LYS A 158 -2.27 -20.01 -1.78
CA LYS A 158 -1.35 -20.01 -0.65
C LYS A 158 -0.02 -19.38 -1.05
N PHE A 159 0.50 -18.53 -0.19
CA PHE A 159 1.81 -17.91 -0.38
C PHE A 159 2.46 -17.61 0.97
N GLU A 160 3.71 -17.22 0.94
CA GLU A 160 4.53 -16.92 2.10
C GLU A 160 4.89 -15.44 2.10
N PHE A 161 4.90 -14.83 3.28
CA PHE A 161 5.50 -13.52 3.50
C PHE A 161 6.93 -13.68 4.01
N LEU A 162 7.89 -13.06 3.31
CA LEU A 162 9.23 -12.86 3.82
C LEU A 162 9.27 -11.51 4.56
N ILE A 163 9.42 -11.56 5.86
CA ILE A 163 9.48 -10.38 6.73
C ILE A 163 10.89 -10.22 7.30
N VAL A 164 11.33 -8.99 7.52
CA VAL A 164 12.65 -8.67 8.06
C VAL A 164 12.64 -8.67 9.59
N SER A 165 11.51 -8.29 10.18
CA SER A 165 11.34 -8.18 11.63
C SER A 165 10.05 -8.84 12.08
N PRO A 166 10.02 -9.52 13.25
CA PRO A 166 8.78 -10.04 13.82
C PRO A 166 7.68 -8.99 14.04
N SER A 167 8.04 -7.72 14.17
CA SER A 167 7.07 -6.62 14.26
C SER A 167 6.27 -6.42 12.98
N ASP A 168 6.83 -6.83 11.82
CA ASP A 168 6.19 -6.67 10.52
C ASP A 168 5.06 -7.70 10.31
N GLU A 169 5.03 -8.78 11.11
CA GLU A 169 3.97 -9.79 11.07
C GLU A 169 2.58 -9.17 11.27
N LYS A 170 2.48 -8.18 12.18
CA LYS A 170 1.22 -7.48 12.47
C LYS A 170 0.68 -6.66 11.30
N ILE A 171 1.51 -6.40 10.29
CA ILE A 171 1.14 -5.65 9.08
C ILE A 171 0.70 -6.62 7.99
N ALA A 172 1.22 -7.86 8.03
CA ALA A 172 0.95 -8.88 7.03
C ALA A 172 -0.30 -9.72 7.35
N LEU A 173 -0.71 -9.79 8.60
CA LEU A 173 -1.87 -10.53 9.10
C LEU A 173 -3.10 -9.66 9.25
#